data_175a09f667029d6737bdb59785391e06
#
_entry.id   175a09f667029d6737bdb59785391e06
#
_cell.length_a   1.000
_cell.length_b   1.000
_cell.length_c   1.000
_cell.angle_alpha   90.00
_cell.angle_beta   90.00
_cell.angle_gamma   90.00
#
_symmetry.space_group_name_H-M   'P 1'
#
loop_
_entity.id
_entity.type
_entity.pdbx_description
1 polymer ?
#
loop_
_entity_poly.entity_id
_entity_poly.type
_entity_poly.pdbx_seq_one_letter_code
_entity_poly.pdbx_strand_id
1 'polypeptide(L)'
;MCIRDRPRTINIQVWDLNNVNLIDSAIKKSELGLNPQIDGQLIRLPVPDLSEERRSEMKKIIKSMGEKCKISIRNIRREANDDLKNLLKKKDISEDEEKKYEKDIQVLTDNHIKIIDDKVIAKEKEIMTI
;
A
#
# COMPACT_ATOMS: atom_id res chain seq x y z
N MET A 1 -18.88 7.97 -4.98
CA MET A 1 -18.92 6.58 -4.52
C MET A 1 -18.53 5.70 -5.71
N CYS A 2 -17.46 4.92 -5.59
CA CYS A 2 -17.07 3.98 -6.64
C CYS A 2 -17.82 2.66 -6.45
N ILE A 3 -18.60 2.26 -7.43
CA ILE A 3 -19.29 0.97 -7.42
C ILE A 3 -18.65 0.08 -8.47
N ARG A 4 -18.15 -1.08 -8.06
CA ARG A 4 -17.56 -2.07 -8.93
C ARG A 4 -18.67 -3.02 -9.38
N ASP A 5 -19.41 -2.67 -10.46
CA ASP A 5 -20.54 -3.45 -10.97
C ASP A 5 -20.11 -4.70 -11.74
N ARG A 6 -18.90 -4.72 -12.28
CA ARG A 6 -18.34 -5.84 -13.04
C ARG A 6 -16.85 -5.98 -12.76
N PRO A 7 -16.28 -7.18 -12.86
CA PRO A 7 -14.85 -7.40 -12.54
C PRO A 7 -13.87 -6.56 -13.37
N ARG A 8 -14.33 -5.97 -14.49
CA ARG A 8 -13.50 -5.22 -15.43
C ARG A 8 -13.97 -3.78 -15.69
N THR A 9 -14.88 -3.25 -14.90
CA THR A 9 -15.36 -1.86 -15.06
C THR A 9 -15.54 -1.21 -13.72
N ILE A 10 -14.98 -0.01 -13.57
CA ILE A 10 -15.17 0.83 -12.40
C ILE A 10 -16.12 1.95 -12.79
N ASN A 11 -17.25 2.08 -12.09
CA ASN A 11 -18.20 3.14 -12.30
C ASN A 11 -18.02 4.20 -11.21
N ILE A 12 -17.88 5.46 -11.61
CA ILE A 12 -17.75 6.61 -10.72
C ILE A 12 -18.98 7.48 -10.91
N GLN A 13 -19.88 7.50 -9.92
CA GLN A 13 -21.00 8.43 -9.90
C GLN A 13 -20.55 9.76 -9.32
N VAL A 14 -20.61 10.81 -10.13
CA VAL A 14 -20.24 12.17 -9.74
C VAL A 14 -21.50 12.89 -9.25
N TRP A 15 -21.39 13.51 -8.07
CA TRP A 15 -22.54 14.23 -7.48
C TRP A 15 -22.82 15.54 -8.24
N ASP A 16 -21.77 16.29 -8.60
CA ASP A 16 -21.88 17.59 -9.29
C ASP A 16 -21.38 17.48 -10.73
N LEU A 17 -22.24 17.81 -11.68
CA LEU A 17 -21.93 17.80 -13.13
C LEU A 17 -20.69 18.63 -13.48
N ASN A 18 -20.44 19.74 -12.77
CA ASN A 18 -19.30 20.61 -13.03
C ASN A 18 -17.95 19.91 -12.73
N ASN A 19 -17.95 18.92 -11.86
CA ASN A 19 -16.76 18.18 -11.47
C ASN A 19 -16.42 17.00 -12.39
N VAL A 20 -17.32 16.61 -13.30
CA VAL A 20 -17.11 15.46 -14.20
C VAL A 20 -15.86 15.66 -15.06
N ASN A 21 -15.71 16.84 -15.66
CA ASN A 21 -14.55 17.15 -16.51
C ASN A 21 -13.25 17.24 -15.72
N LEU A 22 -13.30 17.69 -14.47
CA LEU A 22 -12.14 17.75 -13.58
C LEU A 22 -11.67 16.35 -13.21
N ILE A 23 -12.60 15.47 -12.90
CA ILE A 23 -12.32 14.07 -12.57
C ILE A 23 -11.78 13.31 -13.79
N ASP A 24 -12.40 13.50 -14.97
CA ASP A 24 -11.90 12.94 -16.23
C ASP A 24 -10.46 13.36 -16.51
N SER A 25 -10.18 14.65 -16.38
CA SER A 25 -8.84 15.20 -16.59
C SER A 25 -7.83 14.66 -15.57
N ALA A 26 -8.24 14.49 -14.32
CA ALA A 26 -7.39 13.92 -13.28
C ALA A 26 -7.07 12.45 -13.56
N ILE A 27 -8.06 11.67 -14.03
CA ILE A 27 -7.87 10.26 -14.39
C ILE A 27 -6.93 10.13 -15.60
N LYS A 28 -7.12 10.96 -16.63
CA LYS A 28 -6.26 10.97 -17.82
C LYS A 28 -4.81 11.38 -17.52
N LYS A 29 -4.62 12.31 -16.56
CA LYS A 29 -3.29 12.71 -16.09
C LYS A 29 -2.65 11.70 -15.16
N SER A 30 -3.44 10.81 -14.54
CA SER A 30 -2.88 9.72 -13.75
C SER A 30 -2.21 8.71 -14.68
N GLU A 31 -1.07 8.19 -14.28
CA GLU A 31 -0.32 7.17 -15.05
C GLU A 31 -0.98 5.78 -15.03
N LEU A 32 -2.28 5.71 -14.76
CA LEU A 32 -3.01 4.45 -14.67
C LEU A 32 -3.28 3.81 -16.05
N GLY A 33 -3.17 4.59 -17.13
CA GLY A 33 -3.43 4.09 -18.49
C GLY A 33 -4.88 3.69 -18.73
N LEU A 34 -5.83 4.27 -17.99
CA LEU A 34 -7.26 4.02 -18.12
C LEU A 34 -7.91 5.13 -18.96
N ASN A 35 -8.84 4.74 -19.84
CA ASN A 35 -9.60 5.67 -20.66
C ASN A 35 -11.01 5.84 -20.08
N PRO A 36 -11.30 6.95 -19.39
CA PRO A 36 -12.64 7.22 -18.87
C PRO A 36 -13.64 7.49 -20.00
N GLN A 37 -14.84 6.94 -19.86
CA GLN A 37 -15.99 7.19 -20.72
C GLN A 37 -17.04 7.93 -19.90
N ILE A 38 -17.38 9.15 -20.33
CA ILE A 38 -18.36 10.00 -19.64
C ILE A 38 -19.76 9.68 -20.18
N ASP A 39 -20.69 9.38 -19.27
CA ASP A 39 -22.10 9.15 -19.54
C ASP A 39 -22.91 10.00 -18.54
N GLY A 40 -23.11 11.28 -18.87
CA GLY A 40 -23.73 12.24 -17.96
C GLY A 40 -22.93 12.46 -16.69
N GLN A 41 -23.48 12.07 -15.54
CA GLN A 41 -22.80 12.10 -14.23
C GLN A 41 -22.03 10.81 -13.92
N LEU A 42 -22.09 9.82 -14.80
CA LEU A 42 -21.43 8.55 -14.62
C LEU A 42 -20.16 8.51 -15.47
N ILE A 43 -19.01 8.25 -14.83
CA ILE A 43 -17.75 8.00 -15.51
C ILE A 43 -17.48 6.50 -15.44
N ARG A 44 -17.46 5.85 -16.61
CA ARG A 44 -17.13 4.42 -16.73
C ARG A 44 -15.65 4.27 -17.06
N LEU A 45 -14.97 3.47 -16.27
CA LEU A 45 -13.56 3.15 -16.45
C LEU A 45 -13.44 1.67 -16.81
N PRO A 46 -13.35 1.33 -18.11
CA PRO A 46 -13.03 -0.04 -18.48
C PRO A 46 -11.59 -0.35 -18.08
N VAL A 47 -11.39 -1.45 -17.35
CA VAL A 47 -10.07 -1.96 -16.98
C VAL A 47 -9.68 -3.00 -18.02
N PRO A 48 -8.70 -2.73 -18.91
CA PRO A 48 -8.25 -3.69 -19.91
C PRO A 48 -7.55 -4.88 -19.23
N ASP A 49 -7.48 -5.99 -19.94
CA ASP A 49 -6.67 -7.14 -19.51
C ASP A 49 -5.20 -6.70 -19.42
N LEU A 50 -4.55 -7.05 -18.32
CA LEU A 50 -3.14 -6.76 -18.15
C LEU A 50 -2.31 -7.64 -19.10
N SER A 51 -1.50 -7.03 -19.95
CA SER A 51 -0.48 -7.75 -20.71
C SER A 51 0.54 -8.39 -19.76
N GLU A 52 1.25 -9.42 -20.21
CA GLU A 52 2.32 -10.03 -19.40
C GLU A 52 3.42 -9.04 -19.02
N GLU A 53 3.75 -8.12 -19.91
CA GLU A 53 4.69 -7.03 -19.63
C GLU A 53 4.19 -6.15 -18.47
N ARG A 54 2.92 -5.72 -18.53
CA ARG A 54 2.32 -4.88 -17.48
C ARG A 54 2.22 -5.62 -16.14
N ARG A 55 1.94 -6.92 -16.15
CA ARG A 55 1.97 -7.75 -14.94
C ARG A 55 3.37 -7.82 -14.34
N SER A 56 4.40 -7.97 -15.17
CA SER A 56 5.79 -7.95 -14.73
C SER A 56 6.20 -6.62 -14.10
N GLU A 57 5.79 -5.50 -14.71
CA GLU A 57 6.00 -4.17 -14.14
C GLU A 57 5.30 -4.00 -12.77
N MET A 58 4.04 -4.41 -12.68
CA MET A 58 3.27 -4.35 -11.42
C MET A 58 3.92 -5.19 -10.33
N LYS A 59 4.47 -6.35 -10.67
CA LYS A 59 5.23 -7.19 -9.74
C LYS A 59 6.45 -6.47 -9.18
N LYS A 60 7.21 -5.74 -10.02
CA LYS A 60 8.36 -4.95 -9.58
C LYS A 60 7.92 -3.81 -8.65
N ILE A 61 6.81 -3.14 -8.97
CA ILE A 61 6.26 -2.06 -8.15
C ILE A 61 5.87 -2.59 -6.77
N ILE A 62 5.17 -3.72 -6.69
CA ILE A 62 4.75 -4.33 -5.42
C ILE A 62 5.96 -4.71 -4.57
N LYS A 63 6.99 -5.31 -5.16
CA LYS A 63 8.24 -5.60 -4.44
C LYS A 63 8.88 -4.34 -3.87
N SER A 64 8.98 -3.29 -4.68
CA SER A 64 9.52 -2.01 -4.23
C SER A 64 8.71 -1.39 -3.08
N MET A 65 7.37 -1.47 -3.15
CA MET A 65 6.50 -1.02 -2.07
C MET A 65 6.71 -1.85 -0.79
N GLY A 66 6.81 -3.17 -0.91
CA GLY A 66 7.09 -4.06 0.21
C GLY A 66 8.43 -3.72 0.89
N GLU A 67 9.49 -3.49 0.12
CA GLU A 67 10.78 -3.08 0.67
C GLU A 67 10.71 -1.72 1.39
N LYS A 68 10.03 -0.73 0.82
CA LYS A 68 9.82 0.56 1.48
C LYS A 68 9.10 0.40 2.83
N CYS A 69 8.07 -0.43 2.89
CA CYS A 69 7.36 -0.73 4.15
C CYS A 69 8.29 -1.40 5.18
N LYS A 70 9.10 -2.37 4.77
CA LYS A 70 10.07 -3.04 5.65
C LYS A 70 11.14 -2.07 6.18
N ILE A 71 11.61 -1.14 5.34
CA ILE A 71 12.54 -0.10 5.77
C ILE A 71 11.90 0.80 6.84
N SER A 72 10.64 1.22 6.64
CA SER A 72 9.91 2.03 7.62
C SER A 72 9.78 1.31 8.97
N ILE A 73 9.43 0.02 8.97
CA ILE A 73 9.35 -0.79 10.20
C ILE A 73 10.71 -0.89 10.89
N ARG A 74 11.79 -1.09 10.13
CA ARG A 74 13.14 -1.13 10.71
C ARG A 74 13.56 0.22 11.31
N ASN A 75 13.13 1.34 10.72
CA ASN A 75 13.40 2.66 11.28
C ASN A 75 12.64 2.86 12.60
N ILE A 76 11.35 2.52 12.65
CA ILE A 76 10.54 2.57 13.89
C ILE A 76 11.19 1.71 14.99
N ARG A 77 11.69 0.51 14.66
CA ARG A 77 12.42 -0.31 15.63
C ARG A 77 13.65 0.39 16.17
N ARG A 78 14.45 1.06 15.31
CA ARG A 78 15.64 1.81 15.75
C ARG A 78 15.27 2.95 16.68
N GLU A 79 14.26 3.74 16.31
CA GLU A 79 13.74 4.83 17.14
C GLU A 79 13.28 4.32 18.51
N ALA A 80 12.50 3.23 18.54
CA ALA A 80 12.04 2.62 19.79
C ALA A 80 13.21 2.13 20.67
N ASN A 81 14.24 1.53 20.08
CA ASN A 81 15.43 1.10 20.83
C ASN A 81 16.23 2.29 21.35
N ASP A 82 16.31 3.39 20.60
CA ASP A 82 16.97 4.61 21.05
C ASP A 82 16.20 5.27 22.21
N ASP A 83 14.87 5.23 22.16
CA ASP A 83 14.02 5.70 23.26
C ASP A 83 14.20 4.84 24.52
N LEU A 84 14.28 3.50 24.40
CA LEU A 84 14.59 2.62 25.52
C LEU A 84 15.93 2.96 26.19
N LYS A 85 16.96 3.19 25.40
CA LYS A 85 18.28 3.62 25.91
C LYS A 85 18.23 4.97 26.64
N ASN A 86 17.38 5.88 26.14
CA ASN A 86 17.19 7.17 26.80
C ASN A 86 16.47 7.02 28.15
N LEU A 87 15.46 6.14 28.22
CA LEU A 87 14.77 5.82 29.48
C LEU A 87 15.70 5.16 30.50
N LEU A 88 16.57 4.25 30.04
CA LEU A 88 17.58 3.64 30.90
C LEU A 88 18.56 4.69 31.44
N LYS A 89 19.05 5.62 30.61
CA LYS A 89 19.93 6.71 31.05
C LYS A 89 19.28 7.61 32.10
N LYS A 90 17.96 7.83 31.99
CA LYS A 90 17.18 8.59 32.96
C LYS A 90 16.87 7.79 34.24
N LYS A 91 17.20 6.48 34.25
CA LYS A 91 16.87 5.55 35.31
C LYS A 91 15.36 5.35 35.54
N ASP A 92 14.57 5.57 34.48
CA ASP A 92 13.11 5.33 34.49
C ASP A 92 12.78 3.84 34.34
N ILE A 93 13.71 3.05 33.78
CA ILE A 93 13.65 1.60 33.61
C ILE A 93 14.95 0.94 34.07
N SER A 94 14.88 -0.32 34.45
CA SER A 94 16.04 -1.16 34.78
C SER A 94 16.66 -1.79 33.52
N GLU A 95 17.90 -2.26 33.64
CA GLU A 95 18.59 -2.98 32.55
C GLU A 95 17.86 -4.27 32.11
N ASP A 96 17.21 -4.96 33.06
CA ASP A 96 16.47 -6.16 32.77
C ASP A 96 15.17 -5.85 32.02
N GLU A 97 14.51 -4.75 32.35
CA GLU A 97 13.34 -4.25 31.63
C GLU A 97 13.71 -3.78 30.21
N GLU A 98 14.84 -3.06 30.05
CA GLU A 98 15.32 -2.68 28.73
C GLU A 98 15.52 -3.89 27.83
N LYS A 99 16.22 -4.92 28.29
CA LYS A 99 16.47 -6.16 27.54
C LYS A 99 15.18 -6.90 27.18
N LYS A 100 14.20 -6.87 28.08
CA LYS A 100 12.89 -7.46 27.84
C LYS A 100 12.14 -6.71 26.73
N TYR A 101 12.04 -5.39 26.83
CA TYR A 101 11.36 -4.57 25.85
C TYR A 101 12.07 -4.61 24.48
N GLU A 102 13.40 -4.66 24.43
CA GLU A 102 14.14 -4.81 23.18
C GLU A 102 13.78 -6.13 22.47
N LYS A 103 13.65 -7.23 23.22
CA LYS A 103 13.18 -8.51 22.67
C LYS A 103 11.74 -8.43 22.15
N ASP A 104 10.86 -7.79 22.91
CA ASP A 104 9.45 -7.65 22.52
C ASP A 104 9.33 -6.81 21.24
N ILE A 105 10.08 -5.71 21.12
CA ILE A 105 10.15 -4.88 19.92
C ILE A 105 10.70 -5.69 18.73
N GLN A 106 11.70 -6.55 18.96
CA GLN A 106 12.24 -7.40 17.90
C GLN A 106 11.20 -8.40 17.40
N VAL A 107 10.48 -9.08 18.30
CA VAL A 107 9.41 -10.03 17.96
C VAL A 107 8.29 -9.33 17.18
N LEU A 108 7.87 -8.13 17.61
CA LEU A 108 6.86 -7.35 16.90
C LEU A 108 7.34 -6.97 15.49
N THR A 109 8.59 -6.54 15.37
CA THR A 109 9.22 -6.18 14.09
C THR A 109 9.20 -7.37 13.13
N ASP A 110 9.65 -8.54 13.58
CA ASP A 110 9.75 -9.75 12.76
C ASP A 110 8.36 -10.23 12.31
N ASN A 111 7.37 -10.17 13.20
CA ASN A 111 5.98 -10.49 12.87
C ASN A 111 5.41 -9.56 11.79
N HIS A 112 5.64 -8.24 11.90
CA HIS A 112 5.16 -7.28 10.90
C HIS A 112 5.89 -7.42 9.55
N ILE A 113 7.20 -7.70 9.55
CA ILE A 113 7.94 -7.99 8.32
C ILE A 113 7.37 -9.23 7.63
N LYS A 114 7.09 -10.30 8.39
CA LYS A 114 6.49 -11.51 7.84
C LYS A 114 5.11 -11.25 7.23
N ILE A 115 4.25 -10.46 7.89
CA ILE A 115 2.94 -10.08 7.36
C ILE A 115 3.08 -9.32 6.03
N ILE A 116 4.08 -8.44 5.91
CA ILE A 116 4.35 -7.72 4.65
C ILE A 116 4.78 -8.70 3.56
N ASP A 117 5.73 -9.60 3.86
CA ASP A 117 6.21 -10.58 2.88
C ASP A 117 5.07 -11.49 2.40
N ASP A 118 4.23 -11.98 3.30
CA ASP A 118 3.06 -12.81 2.96
C ASP A 118 2.08 -12.05 2.07
N LYS A 119 1.82 -10.77 2.36
CA LYS A 119 0.95 -9.93 1.53
C LYS A 119 1.54 -9.63 0.15
N VAL A 120 2.84 -9.39 0.06
CA VAL A 120 3.55 -9.19 -1.22
C VAL A 120 3.45 -10.44 -2.07
N ILE A 121 3.74 -11.61 -1.51
CA ILE A 121 3.68 -12.90 -2.22
C ILE A 121 2.24 -13.18 -2.69
N ALA A 122 1.25 -13.00 -1.82
CA ALA A 122 -0.16 -13.18 -2.17
C ALA A 122 -0.58 -12.26 -3.32
N LYS A 123 -0.16 -10.99 -3.27
CA LYS A 123 -0.50 -10.01 -4.32
C LYS A 123 0.22 -10.27 -5.64
N GLU A 124 1.47 -10.71 -5.59
CA GLU A 124 2.20 -11.15 -6.79
C GLU A 124 1.46 -12.32 -7.46
N LYS A 125 1.01 -13.29 -6.67
CA LYS A 125 0.25 -14.45 -7.16
C LYS A 125 -1.07 -14.02 -7.80
N GLU A 126 -1.82 -13.12 -7.16
CA GLU A 126 -3.08 -12.58 -7.72
C GLU A 126 -2.88 -11.92 -9.09
N ILE A 127 -1.79 -11.14 -9.25
CA ILE A 127 -1.49 -10.45 -10.51
C ILE A 127 -1.13 -11.44 -11.62
N MET A 128 -0.51 -12.56 -11.28
CA MET A 128 -0.12 -13.58 -12.26
C MET A 128 -1.25 -14.57 -12.58
N THR A 129 -2.28 -14.66 -11.71
CA THR A 129 -3.38 -15.63 -11.87
C THR A 129 -4.60 -14.91 -12.42
N ILE A 130 -4.78 -14.90 -13.72
CA ILE A 130 -6.06 -14.56 -14.39
C ILE A 130 -6.25 -15.50 -15.53
#